data_4429ec19c113ec7e5d7268539357bd71
#
_entry.id   4429ec19c113ec7e5d7268539357bd71
#
_cell.length_a   1.000
_cell.length_b   1.000
_cell.length_c   1.000
_cell.angle_alpha   90.00
_cell.angle_beta   90.00
_cell.angle_gamma   90.00
#
_symmetry.space_group_name_H-M   'P 1'
#
loop_
_entity.id
_entity.type
_entity.pdbx_description
1 polymer ?
#
loop_
_entity_poly.entity_id
_entity_poly.type
_entity_poly.pdbx_seq_one_letter_code
_entity_poly.pdbx_strand_id
1 'polypeptide(L)'
;MSKRTRGWELMESSASERPFLGLTSNNAASGKTSLEGRIASVLQGPLVKIAILSRNSRLYSTMRLVAAARARGHRVRVLDPLRCYLRIAHDGFALHYGGRALKGFDCVIPRIGASVTFYGTAVLRQFEMMGVYTPSSSDAVLRARDKLRSLQLLAKHGIDLPVTVFGDNPDDTADLMNMLGPPPHVIKLNEGAQGSGVVLAEKAAASQSVIEAFRGLYANFLVQEFVREANGCDIRCFVVGDRVVAAMQRAAVDGDFRANLHRGGTGSPVKLSAAERRIALRAAKVLGLGIAGVDLLRSARGPLVLEVNASPGLEGIETVTGLDVADAVIQHIEAALA
;
A
#
# COMPACT_ATOMS: atom_id res chain seq x y z
N MET A 1 8.36 -31.01 44.33
CA MET A 1 7.71 -30.13 45.29
C MET A 1 6.89 -29.15 44.50
N SER A 2 5.74 -29.20 44.50
CA SER A 2 4.45 -29.14 45.19
C SER A 2 3.47 -28.35 44.34
N LYS A 3 2.44 -29.04 43.96
CA LYS A 3 1.15 -28.68 43.38
C LYS A 3 0.50 -27.45 44.04
N ARG A 4 -0.27 -26.67 43.27
CA ARG A 4 -1.63 -26.24 43.67
C ARG A 4 -2.50 -25.93 42.45
N THR A 5 -3.44 -26.82 42.25
CA THR A 5 -4.71 -26.67 41.53
C THR A 5 -5.70 -25.84 42.35
N ARG A 6 -6.48 -24.95 41.72
CA ARG A 6 -7.84 -24.59 42.19
C ARG A 6 -8.76 -24.43 40.98
N GLY A 7 -9.76 -25.28 40.96
CA GLY A 7 -10.96 -25.23 40.19
C GLY A 7 -11.97 -24.22 40.77
N TRP A 8 -12.89 -23.78 39.94
CA TRP A 8 -14.16 -23.18 40.34
C TRP A 8 -15.29 -23.88 39.60
N GLU A 9 -16.22 -24.35 40.41
CA GLU A 9 -17.40 -25.11 40.04
C GLU A 9 -18.55 -24.22 39.56
N LEU A 10 -19.42 -24.89 38.83
CA LEU A 10 -20.73 -24.50 38.33
C LEU A 10 -21.70 -24.07 39.47
N MET A 11 -22.54 -23.08 39.19
CA MET A 11 -23.85 -22.95 39.88
C MET A 11 -24.96 -22.80 38.83
N GLU A 12 -25.72 -23.87 38.69
CA GLU A 12 -27.06 -23.86 38.14
C GLU A 12 -28.06 -23.32 39.18
N SER A 13 -29.03 -22.51 38.75
CA SER A 13 -30.25 -22.31 39.50
C SER A 13 -31.45 -22.32 38.57
N SER A 14 -32.29 -23.30 38.84
CA SER A 14 -33.62 -23.57 38.29
C SER A 14 -34.70 -22.73 38.96
N ALA A 15 -35.70 -22.29 38.19
CA ALA A 15 -37.08 -22.06 38.64
C ALA A 15 -37.98 -21.94 37.39
N SER A 16 -38.75 -22.87 37.11
CA SER A 16 -40.11 -23.32 37.46
C SER A 16 -41.19 -22.67 36.59
N GLU A 17 -41.86 -23.54 35.87
CA GLU A 17 -43.03 -23.39 35.01
C GLU A 17 -44.29 -22.83 35.74
N ARG A 18 -45.17 -22.16 35.01
CA ARG A 18 -46.59 -22.55 34.83
C ARG A 18 -47.29 -21.76 33.71
N PRO A 19 -48.33 -22.36 33.08
CA PRO A 19 -48.81 -21.98 31.76
C PRO A 19 -50.07 -21.10 31.78
N PHE A 20 -50.34 -20.40 30.68
CA PHE A 20 -51.68 -19.84 30.39
C PHE A 20 -52.12 -20.19 28.97
N LEU A 21 -53.35 -20.71 28.93
CA LEU A 21 -54.06 -21.21 27.76
C LEU A 21 -54.53 -20.11 26.81
N GLY A 22 -54.39 -20.38 25.53
CA GLY A 22 -55.43 -20.34 24.52
C GLY A 22 -55.89 -19.00 23.97
N LEU A 23 -55.63 -18.83 22.68
CA LEU A 23 -56.68 -18.44 21.72
C LEU A 23 -56.15 -18.66 20.29
N THR A 24 -56.82 -19.50 19.55
CA THR A 24 -56.64 -19.76 18.13
C THR A 24 -57.09 -18.57 17.28
N SER A 25 -56.24 -18.15 16.36
CA SER A 25 -56.70 -17.50 15.12
C SER A 25 -55.78 -17.87 14.00
N ASN A 26 -56.32 -18.58 13.04
CA ASN A 26 -55.75 -18.78 11.68
C ASN A 26 -55.39 -17.46 11.07
N ASN A 27 -54.17 -17.31 10.59
CA ASN A 27 -53.91 -16.44 9.46
C ASN A 27 -52.77 -16.97 8.59
N ALA A 28 -53.09 -17.01 7.34
CA ALA A 28 -52.32 -17.50 6.22
C ALA A 28 -50.90 -16.86 6.18
N ALA A 29 -49.89 -17.71 5.99
CA ALA A 29 -48.54 -17.34 5.65
C ALA A 29 -48.56 -16.66 4.27
N SER A 30 -48.59 -15.34 4.25
CA SER A 30 -48.19 -14.53 3.06
C SER A 30 -46.74 -14.09 3.28
N GLY A 31 -45.83 -14.65 2.50
CA GLY A 31 -44.43 -14.28 2.47
C GLY A 31 -44.25 -12.81 2.06
N LYS A 32 -44.26 -11.96 3.06
CA LYS A 32 -43.71 -10.58 2.93
C LYS A 32 -42.27 -10.59 3.39
N THR A 33 -41.36 -11.05 2.52
CA THR A 33 -40.00 -10.51 2.57
C THR A 33 -40.12 -9.03 2.38
N SER A 34 -39.87 -8.24 3.43
CA SER A 34 -40.03 -6.79 3.39
C SER A 34 -39.22 -6.19 2.23
N LEU A 35 -39.79 -5.20 1.56
CA LEU A 35 -39.11 -4.46 0.49
C LEU A 35 -37.73 -3.96 0.96
N GLU A 36 -37.62 -3.61 2.24
CA GLU A 36 -36.36 -3.21 2.88
C GLU A 36 -35.32 -4.34 2.93
N GLY A 37 -35.71 -5.59 3.17
CA GLY A 37 -34.82 -6.74 3.12
C GLY A 37 -34.34 -7.03 1.69
N ARG A 38 -35.19 -6.80 0.68
CA ARG A 38 -34.82 -6.93 -0.73
C ARG A 38 -33.96 -5.77 -1.23
N ILE A 39 -34.20 -4.53 -0.77
CA ILE A 39 -33.36 -3.38 -1.08
C ILE A 39 -32.01 -3.49 -0.40
N ALA A 40 -31.93 -3.95 0.85
CA ALA A 40 -30.67 -4.23 1.55
C ALA A 40 -29.85 -5.34 0.88
N SER A 41 -30.49 -6.39 0.33
CA SER A 41 -29.78 -7.46 -0.37
C SER A 41 -29.31 -7.06 -1.79
N VAL A 42 -29.97 -6.08 -2.42
CA VAL A 42 -29.59 -5.54 -3.75
C VAL A 42 -28.41 -4.55 -3.65
N LEU A 43 -28.18 -3.95 -2.46
CA LEU A 43 -27.07 -3.04 -2.20
C LEU A 43 -25.81 -3.72 -1.65
N GLN A 44 -25.87 -5.01 -1.29
CA GLN A 44 -24.69 -5.81 -0.91
C GLN A 44 -24.29 -6.68 -2.09
N GLY A 45 -23.19 -6.31 -2.74
CA GLY A 45 -22.50 -7.17 -3.71
C GLY A 45 -22.15 -8.54 -3.12
N PRO A 46 -21.66 -9.49 -3.92
CA PRO A 46 -21.35 -10.84 -3.46
C PRO A 46 -20.36 -10.81 -2.30
N LEU A 47 -20.57 -11.72 -1.32
CA LEU A 47 -19.68 -11.88 -0.17
C LEU A 47 -18.28 -12.29 -0.64
N VAL A 48 -17.29 -11.40 -0.49
CA VAL A 48 -15.90 -11.62 -0.89
C VAL A 48 -15.06 -12.13 0.29
N LYS A 49 -14.22 -13.13 0.05
CA LYS A 49 -13.22 -13.61 1.01
C LYS A 49 -11.86 -13.02 0.67
N ILE A 50 -11.39 -12.09 1.49
CA ILE A 50 -10.19 -11.28 1.27
C ILE A 50 -9.03 -11.77 2.14
N ALA A 51 -7.87 -12.01 1.53
CA ALA A 51 -6.60 -12.13 2.22
C ALA A 51 -5.89 -10.76 2.24
N ILE A 52 -5.29 -10.38 3.37
CA ILE A 52 -4.38 -9.23 3.45
C ILE A 52 -3.00 -9.75 3.82
N LEU A 53 -2.03 -9.61 2.91
CA LEU A 53 -0.64 -9.99 3.18
C LEU A 53 0.05 -8.91 4.01
N SER A 54 0.15 -9.12 5.31
CA SER A 54 0.78 -8.16 6.22
C SER A 54 1.48 -8.89 7.37
N ARG A 55 2.72 -8.50 7.67
CA ARG A 55 3.50 -9.07 8.80
C ARG A 55 2.96 -8.70 10.17
N ASN A 56 2.19 -7.62 10.24
CA ASN A 56 1.65 -7.15 11.52
C ASN A 56 0.19 -6.71 11.32
N SER A 57 -0.72 -7.47 11.94
CA SER A 57 -2.15 -7.18 11.90
C SER A 57 -2.56 -5.91 12.65
N ARG A 58 -1.67 -5.37 13.52
CA ARG A 58 -1.93 -4.17 14.33
C ARG A 58 -1.50 -2.87 13.64
N LEU A 59 -0.86 -2.94 12.46
CA LEU A 59 -0.55 -1.73 11.70
C LEU A 59 -1.85 -1.01 11.33
N TYR A 60 -1.87 0.31 11.49
CA TYR A 60 -3.03 1.15 11.17
C TYR A 60 -3.66 0.78 9.84
N SER A 61 -2.90 0.79 8.75
CA SER A 61 -3.41 0.47 7.41
C SER A 61 -4.02 -0.93 7.31
N THR A 62 -3.47 -1.91 8.02
CA THR A 62 -4.00 -3.28 8.04
C THR A 62 -5.33 -3.33 8.80
N MET A 63 -5.40 -2.68 9.97
CA MET A 63 -6.62 -2.60 10.77
C MET A 63 -7.74 -1.86 10.02
N ARG A 64 -7.43 -0.75 9.34
CA ARG A 64 -8.40 0.01 8.56
C ARG A 64 -9.00 -0.81 7.42
N LEU A 65 -8.15 -1.50 6.65
CA LEU A 65 -8.63 -2.38 5.57
C LEU A 65 -9.49 -3.55 6.10
N VAL A 66 -9.12 -4.13 7.24
CA VAL A 66 -9.93 -5.17 7.89
C VAL A 66 -11.28 -4.61 8.35
N ALA A 67 -11.29 -3.42 8.96
CA ALA A 67 -12.51 -2.77 9.44
C ALA A 67 -13.44 -2.41 8.27
N ALA A 68 -12.92 -1.77 7.21
CA ALA A 68 -13.68 -1.41 6.03
C ALA A 68 -14.31 -2.64 5.35
N ALA A 69 -13.52 -3.69 5.12
CA ALA A 69 -14.03 -4.91 4.50
C ALA A 69 -15.10 -5.61 5.34
N ARG A 70 -14.94 -5.65 6.67
CA ARG A 70 -15.97 -6.22 7.57
C ARG A 70 -17.23 -5.38 7.62
N ALA A 71 -17.11 -4.05 7.63
CA ALA A 71 -18.26 -3.14 7.59
C ALA A 71 -19.12 -3.35 6.34
N ARG A 72 -18.50 -3.77 5.23
CA ARG A 72 -19.16 -4.12 3.97
C ARG A 72 -19.59 -5.60 3.88
N GLY A 73 -19.49 -6.36 4.99
CA GLY A 73 -19.96 -7.75 5.10
C GLY A 73 -18.95 -8.80 4.60
N HIS A 74 -17.75 -8.43 4.21
CA HIS A 74 -16.77 -9.39 3.68
C HIS A 74 -16.05 -10.20 4.75
N ARG A 75 -15.55 -11.39 4.37
CA ARG A 75 -14.67 -12.21 5.21
C ARG A 75 -13.23 -11.83 4.98
N VAL A 76 -12.51 -11.47 6.05
CA VAL A 76 -11.12 -11.01 5.96
C VAL A 76 -10.20 -11.86 6.82
N ARG A 77 -9.05 -12.23 6.27
CA ARG A 77 -7.98 -12.89 6.99
C ARG A 77 -6.64 -12.19 6.72
N VAL A 78 -5.95 -11.77 7.78
CA VAL A 78 -4.58 -11.26 7.68
C VAL A 78 -3.62 -12.45 7.72
N LEU A 79 -2.70 -12.48 6.77
CA LEU A 79 -1.68 -13.52 6.61
C LEU A 79 -0.30 -12.86 6.65
N ASP A 80 0.57 -13.32 7.54
CA ASP A 80 1.98 -12.98 7.49
C ASP A 80 2.62 -13.75 6.34
N PRO A 81 3.12 -13.08 5.28
CA PRO A 81 3.72 -13.76 4.14
C PRO A 81 4.88 -14.66 4.52
N LEU A 82 5.67 -14.32 5.56
CA LEU A 82 6.79 -15.15 6.00
C LEU A 82 6.36 -16.47 6.68
N ARG A 83 5.09 -16.62 7.05
CA ARG A 83 4.51 -17.85 7.60
C ARG A 83 3.77 -18.66 6.55
N CYS A 84 3.67 -18.15 5.33
CA CYS A 84 3.15 -18.88 4.19
C CYS A 84 4.24 -19.80 3.62
N TYR A 85 3.87 -20.96 3.13
CA TYR A 85 4.77 -21.82 2.37
C TYR A 85 4.05 -22.44 1.18
N LEU A 86 4.79 -22.59 0.09
CA LEU A 86 4.28 -22.86 -1.24
C LEU A 86 4.57 -24.30 -1.64
N ARG A 87 3.59 -24.95 -2.26
CA ARG A 87 3.80 -26.17 -3.04
C ARG A 87 3.67 -25.81 -4.52
N ILE A 88 4.67 -26.16 -5.31
CA ILE A 88 4.71 -25.93 -6.75
C ILE A 88 4.96 -27.30 -7.40
N ALA A 89 4.00 -27.76 -8.21
CA ALA A 89 4.13 -29.01 -8.95
C ALA A 89 3.32 -28.91 -10.26
N HIS A 90 3.58 -29.81 -11.22
CA HIS A 90 2.89 -29.81 -12.50
C HIS A 90 1.37 -30.04 -12.37
N ASP A 91 0.95 -30.71 -11.29
CA ASP A 91 -0.45 -30.99 -10.96
C ASP A 91 -1.16 -29.84 -10.24
N GLY A 92 -0.48 -28.70 -10.06
CA GLY A 92 -1.06 -27.47 -9.52
C GLY A 92 -0.25 -26.78 -8.44
N PHE A 93 -0.86 -25.70 -7.97
CA PHE A 93 -0.30 -24.78 -6.99
C PHE A 93 -1.05 -24.90 -5.67
N ALA A 94 -0.34 -24.86 -4.55
CA ALA A 94 -0.95 -24.79 -3.23
C ALA A 94 -0.18 -23.84 -2.33
N LEU A 95 -0.93 -23.12 -1.50
CA LEU A 95 -0.40 -22.22 -0.49
C LEU A 95 -0.89 -22.70 0.89
N HIS A 96 0.03 -22.77 1.84
CA HIS A 96 -0.24 -23.24 3.18
C HIS A 96 0.10 -22.19 4.23
N TYR A 97 -0.58 -22.24 5.36
CA TYR A 97 -0.37 -21.36 6.51
C TYR A 97 -0.70 -22.12 7.81
N GLY A 98 0.28 -22.26 8.70
CA GLY A 98 0.07 -22.96 9.98
C GLY A 98 -0.47 -24.39 9.82
N GLY A 99 0.13 -25.18 8.93
CA GLY A 99 -0.23 -26.58 8.68
C GLY A 99 -1.48 -26.80 7.82
N ARG A 100 -2.16 -25.74 7.38
CA ARG A 100 -3.41 -25.84 6.61
C ARG A 100 -3.31 -25.21 5.24
N ALA A 101 -3.88 -25.83 4.23
CA ALA A 101 -4.00 -25.26 2.90
C ALA A 101 -4.93 -24.03 2.92
N LEU A 102 -4.49 -22.96 2.26
CA LEU A 102 -5.30 -21.76 2.04
C LEU A 102 -6.13 -21.96 0.76
N LYS A 103 -7.47 -21.89 0.90
CA LYS A 103 -8.39 -22.10 -0.22
C LYS A 103 -9.55 -21.10 -0.18
N GLY A 104 -10.12 -20.86 -1.38
CA GLY A 104 -11.35 -20.10 -1.54
C GLY A 104 -11.21 -18.64 -1.12
N PHE A 105 -10.07 -18.00 -1.41
CA PHE A 105 -9.95 -16.56 -1.41
C PHE A 105 -10.32 -16.03 -2.78
N ASP A 106 -11.05 -14.93 -2.80
CA ASP A 106 -11.46 -14.25 -4.02
C ASP A 106 -10.48 -13.11 -4.35
N CYS A 107 -9.92 -12.50 -3.31
CA CYS A 107 -8.99 -11.39 -3.44
C CYS A 107 -7.82 -11.48 -2.45
N VAL A 108 -6.65 -10.97 -2.87
CA VAL A 108 -5.50 -10.75 -1.98
C VAL A 108 -4.99 -9.31 -2.09
N ILE A 109 -4.93 -8.60 -0.97
CA ILE A 109 -4.41 -7.23 -0.88
C ILE A 109 -2.95 -7.29 -0.40
N PRO A 110 -1.96 -6.86 -1.22
CA PRO A 110 -0.56 -6.84 -0.80
C PRO A 110 -0.27 -5.63 0.11
N ARG A 111 0.15 -5.91 1.35
CA ARG A 111 0.72 -4.94 2.29
C ARG A 111 2.16 -5.36 2.61
N ILE A 112 2.96 -5.52 1.56
CA ILE A 112 4.32 -6.07 1.60
C ILE A 112 5.30 -4.93 1.88
N GLY A 113 6.02 -5.03 3.00
CA GLY A 113 7.08 -4.09 3.36
C GLY A 113 8.37 -4.32 2.55
N ALA A 114 9.27 -3.31 2.53
CA ALA A 114 10.53 -3.37 1.78
C ALA A 114 11.40 -4.57 2.19
N SER A 115 11.54 -4.82 3.49
CA SER A 115 12.39 -5.89 4.04
C SER A 115 11.96 -7.32 3.69
N VAL A 116 10.77 -7.50 3.14
CA VAL A 116 10.22 -8.82 2.79
C VAL A 116 9.71 -8.88 1.36
N THR A 117 10.21 -7.99 0.51
CA THR A 117 9.73 -7.84 -0.88
C THR A 117 9.83 -9.18 -1.64
N PHE A 118 10.96 -9.85 -1.64
CA PHE A 118 11.15 -11.10 -2.38
C PHE A 118 10.12 -12.17 -1.97
N TYR A 119 10.08 -12.50 -0.68
CA TYR A 119 9.19 -13.57 -0.20
C TYR A 119 7.71 -13.17 -0.27
N GLY A 120 7.40 -11.92 0.06
CA GLY A 120 6.03 -11.39 -0.01
C GLY A 120 5.46 -11.41 -1.42
N THR A 121 6.26 -11.03 -2.42
CA THR A 121 5.83 -11.10 -3.84
C THR A 121 5.79 -12.53 -4.36
N ALA A 122 6.63 -13.45 -3.87
CA ALA A 122 6.53 -14.87 -4.21
C ALA A 122 5.19 -15.46 -3.70
N VAL A 123 4.78 -15.13 -2.46
CA VAL A 123 3.47 -15.53 -1.93
C VAL A 123 2.32 -14.90 -2.71
N LEU A 124 2.42 -13.61 -3.06
CA LEU A 124 1.42 -12.92 -3.88
C LEU A 124 1.28 -13.59 -5.25
N ARG A 125 2.39 -13.90 -5.92
CA ARG A 125 2.42 -14.61 -7.21
C ARG A 125 1.77 -15.99 -7.10
N GLN A 126 1.96 -16.69 -5.99
CA GLN A 126 1.29 -17.98 -5.78
C GLN A 126 -0.23 -17.83 -5.74
N PHE A 127 -0.76 -16.78 -5.09
CA PHE A 127 -2.18 -16.46 -5.16
C PHE A 127 -2.64 -16.18 -6.59
N GLU A 128 -1.87 -15.41 -7.36
CA GLU A 128 -2.15 -15.12 -8.78
C GLU A 128 -2.21 -16.42 -9.61
N MET A 129 -1.25 -17.34 -9.44
CA MET A 129 -1.23 -18.65 -10.11
C MET A 129 -2.40 -19.55 -9.69
N MET A 130 -2.99 -19.31 -8.53
CA MET A 130 -4.20 -19.98 -8.04
C MET A 130 -5.49 -19.29 -8.50
N GLY A 131 -5.40 -18.26 -9.37
CA GLY A 131 -6.54 -17.53 -9.92
C GLY A 131 -7.18 -16.52 -8.96
N VAL A 132 -6.50 -16.16 -7.86
CA VAL A 132 -7.01 -15.17 -6.90
C VAL A 132 -6.71 -13.75 -7.41
N TYR A 133 -7.75 -12.91 -7.45
CA TYR A 133 -7.60 -11.51 -7.86
C TYR A 133 -6.70 -10.73 -6.91
N THR A 134 -5.88 -9.82 -7.47
CA THR A 134 -5.15 -8.81 -6.70
C THR A 134 -5.23 -7.45 -7.38
N PRO A 135 -5.47 -6.36 -6.63
CA PRO A 135 -5.50 -5.01 -7.21
C PRO A 135 -4.13 -4.54 -7.70
N SER A 136 -3.04 -5.17 -7.23
CA SER A 136 -1.68 -4.87 -7.69
C SER A 136 -0.90 -6.18 -7.79
N SER A 137 -0.50 -6.55 -9.00
CA SER A 137 0.20 -7.81 -9.24
C SER A 137 1.58 -7.88 -8.56
N SER A 138 2.10 -9.08 -8.38
CA SER A 138 3.44 -9.31 -7.83
C SER A 138 4.51 -8.58 -8.64
N ASP A 139 4.40 -8.59 -9.97
CA ASP A 139 5.31 -7.86 -10.86
C ASP A 139 5.16 -6.35 -10.76
N ALA A 140 3.95 -5.83 -10.58
CA ALA A 140 3.71 -4.41 -10.36
C ALA A 140 4.35 -3.94 -9.03
N VAL A 141 4.21 -4.75 -7.97
CA VAL A 141 4.85 -4.48 -6.68
C VAL A 141 6.37 -4.46 -6.82
N LEU A 142 6.96 -5.43 -7.53
CA LEU A 142 8.41 -5.49 -7.78
C LEU A 142 8.89 -4.29 -8.61
N ARG A 143 8.17 -3.92 -9.68
CA ARG A 143 8.50 -2.73 -10.49
C ARG A 143 8.53 -1.45 -9.69
N ALA A 144 7.54 -1.25 -8.81
CA ALA A 144 7.47 -0.07 -7.97
C ALA A 144 8.49 -0.08 -6.82
N ARG A 145 8.95 -1.25 -6.40
CA ARG A 145 9.94 -1.40 -5.33
C ARG A 145 11.36 -1.05 -5.79
N ASP A 146 11.68 -1.34 -7.02
CA ASP A 146 12.92 -0.97 -7.68
C ASP A 146 12.80 0.46 -8.24
N LYS A 147 13.44 1.43 -7.55
CA LYS A 147 13.35 2.86 -7.91
C LYS A 147 13.87 3.12 -9.32
N LEU A 148 15.01 2.51 -9.69
CA LEU A 148 15.61 2.71 -11.01
C LEU A 148 14.66 2.21 -12.11
N ARG A 149 14.18 0.97 -11.99
CA ARG A 149 13.22 0.39 -12.94
C ARG A 149 11.93 1.19 -13.02
N SER A 150 11.43 1.66 -11.88
CA SER A 150 10.24 2.51 -11.80
C SER A 150 10.45 3.79 -12.62
N LEU A 151 11.55 4.53 -12.37
CA LEU A 151 11.87 5.77 -13.08
C LEU A 151 12.07 5.54 -14.59
N GLN A 152 12.78 4.48 -14.99
CA GLN A 152 12.97 4.11 -16.40
C GLN A 152 11.64 3.86 -17.12
N LEU A 153 10.71 3.12 -16.48
CA LEU A 153 9.38 2.84 -17.03
C LEU A 153 8.55 4.12 -17.15
N LEU A 154 8.56 4.96 -16.12
CA LEU A 154 7.84 6.24 -16.13
C LEU A 154 8.34 7.16 -17.21
N ALA A 155 9.67 7.34 -17.31
CA ALA A 155 10.31 8.16 -18.35
C ALA A 155 10.00 7.64 -19.77
N LYS A 156 10.10 6.33 -20.01
CA LYS A 156 9.75 5.68 -21.28
C LYS A 156 8.32 6.00 -21.73
N HIS A 157 7.41 6.23 -20.80
CA HIS A 157 6.02 6.55 -21.09
C HIS A 157 5.72 8.05 -21.04
N GLY A 158 6.77 8.92 -21.11
CA GLY A 158 6.63 10.37 -21.15
C GLY A 158 5.99 10.95 -19.89
N ILE A 159 6.37 10.43 -18.74
CA ILE A 159 6.01 10.98 -17.43
C ILE A 159 7.18 11.83 -16.95
N ASP A 160 6.90 13.08 -16.62
CA ASP A 160 7.91 14.02 -16.16
C ASP A 160 8.44 13.64 -14.78
N LEU A 161 9.77 13.60 -14.66
CA LEU A 161 10.53 13.19 -13.49
C LEU A 161 11.62 14.23 -13.19
N PRO A 162 12.12 14.31 -11.95
CA PRO A 162 13.39 14.94 -11.70
C PRO A 162 14.51 14.24 -12.48
N VAL A 163 15.44 14.98 -13.07
CA VAL A 163 16.58 14.40 -13.78
C VAL A 163 17.32 13.47 -12.83
N THR A 164 17.54 12.25 -13.28
CA THR A 164 18.14 11.19 -12.44
C THR A 164 19.21 10.48 -13.24
N VAL A 165 20.38 10.30 -12.64
CA VAL A 165 21.50 9.55 -13.21
C VAL A 165 21.84 8.36 -12.33
N PHE A 166 22.37 7.34 -12.97
CA PHE A 166 22.82 6.10 -12.34
C PHE A 166 24.09 5.63 -13.01
N GLY A 167 25.11 5.32 -12.24
CA GLY A 167 26.38 4.82 -12.76
C GLY A 167 27.17 4.17 -11.64
N ASP A 168 27.89 3.09 -11.97
CA ASP A 168 28.65 2.29 -11.03
C ASP A 168 30.17 2.61 -11.06
N ASN A 169 30.72 2.90 -12.24
CA ASN A 169 32.15 3.17 -12.39
C ASN A 169 32.56 4.50 -11.72
N PRO A 170 33.56 4.51 -10.84
CA PRO A 170 34.05 5.73 -10.20
C PRO A 170 34.63 6.76 -11.21
N ASP A 171 35.21 6.32 -12.32
CA ASP A 171 35.78 7.21 -13.32
C ASP A 171 34.76 8.10 -14.02
N ASP A 172 33.48 7.66 -14.05
CA ASP A 172 32.36 8.37 -14.68
C ASP A 172 31.70 9.40 -13.73
N THR A 173 32.18 9.57 -12.50
CA THR A 173 31.52 10.45 -11.52
C THR A 173 31.39 11.89 -11.99
N ALA A 174 32.42 12.43 -12.66
CA ALA A 174 32.38 13.78 -13.19
C ALA A 174 31.32 13.95 -14.29
N ASP A 175 31.18 12.96 -15.17
CA ASP A 175 30.17 12.97 -16.25
C ASP A 175 28.77 12.84 -15.68
N LEU A 176 28.55 11.97 -14.68
CA LEU A 176 27.26 11.86 -13.99
C LEU A 176 26.84 13.19 -13.37
N MET A 177 27.78 13.90 -12.74
CA MET A 177 27.52 15.21 -12.14
C MET A 177 27.20 16.27 -13.18
N ASN A 178 27.90 16.24 -14.31
CA ASN A 178 27.67 17.17 -15.43
C ASN A 178 26.28 16.97 -16.07
N MET A 179 25.80 15.73 -16.17
CA MET A 179 24.44 15.41 -16.67
C MET A 179 23.33 15.97 -15.78
N LEU A 180 23.58 16.09 -14.47
CA LEU A 180 22.59 16.64 -13.51
C LEU A 180 22.57 18.16 -13.47
N GLY A 181 23.66 18.79 -13.84
CA GLY A 181 23.86 20.22 -13.67
C GLY A 181 24.38 20.59 -12.25
N PRO A 182 24.24 21.87 -11.85
CA PRO A 182 24.81 22.34 -10.58
C PRO A 182 24.06 21.80 -9.37
N PRO A 183 24.76 21.60 -8.23
CA PRO A 183 24.14 21.18 -6.98
C PRO A 183 23.11 22.21 -6.46
N PRO A 184 22.23 21.83 -5.50
CA PRO A 184 22.25 20.58 -4.70
C PRO A 184 21.80 19.35 -5.47
N HIS A 185 22.33 18.19 -5.03
CA HIS A 185 21.91 16.89 -5.55
C HIS A 185 21.31 16.03 -4.46
N VAL A 186 20.33 15.19 -4.81
CA VAL A 186 19.74 14.21 -3.89
C VAL A 186 20.27 12.83 -4.26
N ILE A 187 21.04 12.23 -3.36
CA ILE A 187 21.61 10.89 -3.53
C ILE A 187 20.75 9.91 -2.74
N LYS A 188 20.26 8.85 -3.40
CA LYS A 188 19.30 7.90 -2.83
C LYS A 188 19.78 6.48 -3.03
N LEU A 189 19.75 5.66 -1.98
CA LEU A 189 19.89 4.22 -2.14
C LEU A 189 18.72 3.68 -2.98
N ASN A 190 19.04 2.77 -3.91
CA ASN A 190 18.00 2.13 -4.75
C ASN A 190 17.02 1.32 -3.87
N GLU A 191 17.54 0.62 -2.88
CA GLU A 191 16.75 -0.12 -1.90
C GLU A 191 16.68 0.65 -0.58
N GLY A 192 15.64 1.44 -0.40
CA GLY A 192 15.40 2.21 0.82
C GLY A 192 13.92 2.54 0.96
N ALA A 193 13.46 2.80 2.18
CA ALA A 193 12.10 3.20 2.47
C ALA A 193 12.08 4.33 3.52
N GLN A 194 11.00 5.13 3.52
CA GLN A 194 10.73 6.17 4.52
C GLN A 194 11.84 7.24 4.65
N GLY A 195 12.52 7.56 3.53
CA GLY A 195 13.60 8.56 3.53
C GLY A 195 14.92 8.07 4.15
N SER A 196 15.05 6.77 4.47
CA SER A 196 16.33 6.16 4.86
C SER A 196 17.22 6.00 3.63
N GLY A 197 18.52 6.33 3.77
CA GLY A 197 19.48 6.28 2.67
C GLY A 197 19.26 7.38 1.63
N VAL A 198 18.73 8.54 2.03
CA VAL A 198 18.57 9.73 1.17
C VAL A 198 19.39 10.87 1.76
N VAL A 199 20.31 11.43 0.96
CA VAL A 199 21.24 12.48 1.35
C VAL A 199 21.09 13.66 0.40
N LEU A 200 21.01 14.89 0.95
CA LEU A 200 21.14 16.14 0.17
C LEU A 200 22.60 16.57 0.20
N ALA A 201 23.21 16.70 -0.96
CA ALA A 201 24.56 17.22 -1.13
C ALA A 201 24.50 18.62 -1.73
N GLU A 202 24.76 19.63 -0.92
CA GLU A 202 24.62 21.04 -1.30
C GLU A 202 25.76 21.54 -2.19
N LYS A 203 26.91 20.83 -2.19
CA LYS A 203 28.13 21.18 -2.95
C LYS A 203 28.61 19.99 -3.76
N ALA A 204 29.24 20.23 -4.89
CA ALA A 204 29.80 19.18 -5.75
C ALA A 204 30.74 18.23 -5.00
N ALA A 205 31.64 18.76 -4.17
CA ALA A 205 32.54 17.94 -3.35
C ALA A 205 31.79 17.03 -2.38
N ALA A 206 30.68 17.50 -1.77
CA ALA A 206 29.85 16.66 -0.91
C ALA A 206 29.15 15.55 -1.71
N SER A 207 28.67 15.85 -2.93
CA SER A 207 28.08 14.83 -3.80
C SER A 207 29.10 13.75 -4.13
N GLN A 208 30.32 14.14 -4.54
CA GLN A 208 31.41 13.19 -4.84
C GLN A 208 31.72 12.31 -3.64
N SER A 209 31.92 12.89 -2.44
CA SER A 209 32.23 12.12 -1.23
C SER A 209 31.14 11.09 -0.86
N VAL A 210 29.86 11.47 -1.02
CA VAL A 210 28.75 10.54 -0.73
C VAL A 210 28.68 9.43 -1.78
N ILE A 211 28.90 9.73 -3.04
CA ILE A 211 28.97 8.75 -4.14
C ILE A 211 30.08 7.74 -3.89
N GLU A 212 31.29 8.23 -3.57
CA GLU A 212 32.45 7.38 -3.24
C GLU A 212 32.17 6.49 -2.03
N ALA A 213 31.55 7.04 -0.97
CA ALA A 213 31.17 6.27 0.20
C ALA A 213 30.17 5.14 -0.12
N PHE A 214 29.14 5.42 -0.92
CA PHE A 214 28.16 4.40 -1.31
C PHE A 214 28.77 3.32 -2.21
N ARG A 215 29.66 3.68 -3.12
CA ARG A 215 30.41 2.71 -3.92
C ARG A 215 31.31 1.84 -3.06
N GLY A 216 32.03 2.41 -2.11
CA GLY A 216 32.86 1.67 -1.15
C GLY A 216 32.07 0.65 -0.33
N LEU A 217 30.76 0.84 -0.19
CA LEU A 217 29.84 -0.08 0.46
C LEU A 217 29.14 -1.03 -0.54
N TYR A 218 29.49 -1.00 -1.82
CA TYR A 218 28.83 -1.75 -2.88
C TYR A 218 27.29 -1.53 -2.94
N ALA A 219 26.86 -0.33 -2.58
CA ALA A 219 25.45 -0.01 -2.54
C ALA A 219 24.99 0.59 -3.89
N ASN A 220 23.90 0.07 -4.43
CA ASN A 220 23.24 0.67 -5.59
C ASN A 220 22.55 1.99 -5.18
N PHE A 221 22.86 3.08 -5.88
CA PHE A 221 22.32 4.41 -5.58
C PHE A 221 21.95 5.17 -6.85
N LEU A 222 21.08 6.15 -6.72
CA LEU A 222 20.67 7.10 -7.75
C LEU A 222 21.13 8.48 -7.32
N VAL A 223 21.53 9.32 -8.27
CA VAL A 223 21.77 10.75 -8.05
C VAL A 223 20.72 11.53 -8.84
N GLN A 224 20.03 12.46 -8.20
CA GLN A 224 18.87 13.14 -8.73
C GLN A 224 19.02 14.66 -8.53
N GLU A 225 18.53 15.47 -9.46
CA GLU A 225 18.43 16.91 -9.28
C GLU A 225 17.58 17.24 -8.05
N PHE A 226 17.96 18.30 -7.36
CA PHE A 226 17.12 18.86 -6.29
C PHE A 226 16.18 19.91 -6.86
N VAL A 227 14.88 19.64 -6.80
CA VAL A 227 13.83 20.54 -7.29
C VAL A 227 13.58 21.63 -6.23
N ARG A 228 14.26 22.76 -6.39
CA ARG A 228 14.24 23.88 -5.42
C ARG A 228 12.85 24.46 -5.22
N GLU A 229 12.06 24.54 -6.30
CA GLU A 229 10.70 25.10 -6.30
C GLU A 229 9.71 24.31 -5.43
N ALA A 230 10.01 23.04 -5.18
CA ALA A 230 9.21 22.21 -4.27
C ALA A 230 9.33 22.67 -2.80
N ASN A 231 10.40 23.43 -2.47
CA ASN A 231 10.62 24.07 -1.16
C ASN A 231 10.39 23.11 0.04
N GLY A 232 10.98 21.92 0.00
CA GLY A 232 10.81 20.91 1.04
C GLY A 232 9.40 20.31 1.13
N CYS A 233 8.56 20.52 0.13
CA CYS A 233 7.21 19.98 0.05
C CYS A 233 7.07 18.93 -1.05
N ASP A 234 6.22 17.96 -0.81
CA ASP A 234 5.71 17.05 -1.85
C ASP A 234 4.20 16.85 -1.72
N ILE A 235 3.60 16.28 -2.76
CA ILE A 235 2.17 15.95 -2.77
C ILE A 235 2.05 14.43 -2.84
N ARG A 236 1.46 13.82 -1.83
CA ARG A 236 1.04 12.42 -1.83
C ARG A 236 -0.35 12.31 -2.43
N CYS A 237 -0.46 11.68 -3.61
CA CYS A 237 -1.73 11.26 -4.21
C CYS A 237 -1.98 9.79 -3.88
N PHE A 238 -3.15 9.48 -3.30
CA PHE A 238 -3.58 8.10 -3.11
C PHE A 238 -4.49 7.69 -4.27
N VAL A 239 -3.99 6.76 -5.08
CA VAL A 239 -4.67 6.25 -6.28
C VAL A 239 -5.32 4.90 -5.95
N VAL A 240 -6.58 4.74 -6.33
CA VAL A 240 -7.32 3.48 -6.28
C VAL A 240 -8.03 3.31 -7.62
N GLY A 241 -7.64 2.28 -8.37
CA GLY A 241 -8.11 2.06 -9.73
C GLY A 241 -7.78 3.23 -10.65
N ASP A 242 -8.80 3.86 -11.19
CA ASP A 242 -8.73 5.00 -12.12
C ASP A 242 -8.96 6.37 -11.43
N ARG A 243 -8.97 6.42 -10.08
CA ARG A 243 -9.26 7.64 -9.33
C ARG A 243 -8.17 7.98 -8.31
N VAL A 244 -7.89 9.27 -8.16
CA VAL A 244 -7.19 9.80 -6.99
C VAL A 244 -8.24 10.02 -5.92
N VAL A 245 -8.28 9.15 -4.91
CA VAL A 245 -9.31 9.16 -3.85
C VAL A 245 -9.00 10.13 -2.74
N ALA A 246 -7.72 10.41 -2.51
CA ALA A 246 -7.27 11.39 -1.52
C ALA A 246 -5.93 12.00 -1.95
N ALA A 247 -5.66 13.23 -1.51
CA ALA A 247 -4.37 13.89 -1.69
C ALA A 247 -4.03 14.76 -0.50
N MET A 248 -2.75 14.79 -0.13
CA MET A 248 -2.21 15.68 0.90
C MET A 248 -0.88 16.27 0.44
N GLN A 249 -0.62 17.51 0.84
CA GLN A 249 0.72 18.07 0.80
C GLN A 249 1.44 17.67 2.07
N ARG A 250 2.70 17.25 1.92
CA ARG A 250 3.60 17.03 3.06
C ARG A 250 4.67 18.11 3.02
N ALA A 251 5.06 18.62 4.17
CA ALA A 251 6.14 19.58 4.31
C ALA A 251 7.18 19.03 5.29
N ALA A 252 8.44 19.22 4.95
CA ALA A 252 9.56 18.88 5.81
C ALA A 252 9.56 19.75 7.09
N VAL A 253 10.16 19.26 8.15
CA VAL A 253 10.50 20.07 9.32
C VAL A 253 11.66 21.01 8.97
N ASP A 254 11.78 22.11 9.70
CA ASP A 254 12.90 23.04 9.55
C ASP A 254 14.25 22.31 9.64
N GLY A 255 15.11 22.57 8.66
CA GLY A 255 16.42 21.94 8.56
C GLY A 255 16.45 20.55 7.89
N ASP A 256 15.30 19.97 7.50
CA ASP A 256 15.24 18.78 6.64
C ASP A 256 14.61 19.14 5.27
N PHE A 257 14.96 18.40 4.24
CA PHE A 257 14.39 18.52 2.89
C PHE A 257 13.37 17.41 2.59
N ARG A 258 13.26 16.43 3.48
CA ARG A 258 12.40 15.25 3.32
C ARG A 258 11.06 15.46 3.99
N ALA A 259 9.99 15.51 3.21
CA ALA A 259 8.64 15.76 3.68
C ALA A 259 7.93 14.55 4.32
N ASN A 260 8.67 13.49 4.67
CA ASN A 260 8.08 12.26 5.22
C ASN A 260 7.46 12.48 6.61
N LEU A 261 6.18 12.18 6.79
CA LEU A 261 5.47 12.30 8.08
C LEU A 261 6.14 11.51 9.22
N HIS A 262 6.70 10.32 8.93
CA HIS A 262 7.43 9.52 9.91
C HIS A 262 8.73 10.16 10.43
N ARG A 263 9.18 11.22 9.78
CA ARG A 263 10.35 12.01 10.19
C ARG A 263 9.98 13.33 10.86
N GLY A 264 8.72 13.47 11.25
CA GLY A 264 8.19 14.68 11.87
C GLY A 264 7.62 15.70 10.89
N GLY A 265 7.64 15.42 9.58
CA GLY A 265 6.99 16.28 8.59
C GLY A 265 5.51 16.50 8.89
N THR A 266 4.98 17.61 8.43
CA THR A 266 3.56 17.96 8.60
C THR A 266 2.77 17.64 7.33
N GLY A 267 1.48 17.37 7.50
CA GLY A 267 0.55 17.12 6.39
C GLY A 267 -0.60 18.12 6.39
N SER A 268 -1.03 18.55 5.20
CA SER A 268 -2.21 19.39 5.02
C SER A 268 -3.03 18.91 3.81
N PRO A 269 -4.36 19.07 3.81
CA PRO A 269 -5.18 18.79 2.64
C PRO A 269 -4.75 19.66 1.46
N VAL A 270 -4.75 19.09 0.25
CA VAL A 270 -4.37 19.82 -0.96
C VAL A 270 -5.38 19.61 -2.08
N LYS A 271 -5.68 20.67 -2.82
CA LYS A 271 -6.45 20.59 -4.07
C LYS A 271 -5.49 20.33 -5.24
N LEU A 272 -5.69 19.22 -5.92
CA LEU A 272 -4.90 18.88 -7.10
C LEU A 272 -5.36 19.66 -8.34
N SER A 273 -4.40 20.12 -9.12
CA SER A 273 -4.65 20.55 -10.50
C SER A 273 -5.00 19.35 -11.40
N ALA A 274 -5.58 19.64 -12.56
CA ALA A 274 -5.88 18.61 -13.56
C ALA A 274 -4.61 17.88 -14.04
N ALA A 275 -3.49 18.59 -14.15
CA ALA A 275 -2.20 18.03 -14.54
C ALA A 275 -1.66 17.07 -13.47
N GLU A 276 -1.68 17.47 -12.18
CA GLU A 276 -1.26 16.61 -11.06
C GLU A 276 -2.09 15.33 -10.95
N ARG A 277 -3.41 15.44 -11.07
CA ARG A 277 -4.30 14.28 -11.07
C ARG A 277 -3.99 13.33 -12.23
N ARG A 278 -3.84 13.87 -13.44
CA ARG A 278 -3.56 13.09 -14.65
C ARG A 278 -2.23 12.36 -14.57
N ILE A 279 -1.16 13.03 -14.12
CA ILE A 279 0.18 12.42 -14.03
C ILE A 279 0.21 11.34 -12.96
N ALA A 280 -0.47 11.53 -11.82
CA ALA A 280 -0.57 10.53 -10.75
C ALA A 280 -1.27 9.25 -11.23
N LEU A 281 -2.40 9.38 -11.93
CA LEU A 281 -3.13 8.23 -12.50
C LEU A 281 -2.31 7.51 -13.57
N ARG A 282 -1.64 8.26 -14.46
CA ARG A 282 -0.76 7.67 -15.48
C ARG A 282 0.40 6.92 -14.85
N ALA A 283 1.03 7.46 -13.82
CA ALA A 283 2.16 6.82 -13.14
C ALA A 283 1.75 5.49 -12.49
N ALA A 284 0.62 5.44 -11.78
CA ALA A 284 0.09 4.21 -11.20
C ALA A 284 -0.23 3.17 -12.30
N LYS A 285 -0.85 3.58 -13.40
CA LYS A 285 -1.20 2.72 -14.53
C LYS A 285 0.02 2.15 -15.24
N VAL A 286 1.06 2.96 -15.49
CA VAL A 286 2.32 2.52 -16.14
C VAL A 286 3.02 1.44 -15.33
N LEU A 287 2.99 1.53 -14.00
CA LEU A 287 3.55 0.49 -13.13
C LEU A 287 2.61 -0.71 -12.92
N GLY A 288 1.35 -0.62 -13.34
CA GLY A 288 0.36 -1.68 -13.18
C GLY A 288 -0.21 -1.79 -11.78
N LEU A 289 -0.25 -0.69 -11.04
CA LEU A 289 -0.73 -0.64 -9.66
C LEU A 289 -2.19 -0.18 -9.60
N GLY A 290 -3.09 -1.02 -9.13
CA GLY A 290 -4.47 -0.64 -8.83
C GLY A 290 -4.61 0.10 -7.50
N ILE A 291 -3.62 -0.02 -6.60
CA ILE A 291 -3.51 0.77 -5.37
C ILE A 291 -2.11 1.34 -5.31
N ALA A 292 -1.98 2.67 -5.31
CA ALA A 292 -0.70 3.33 -5.31
C ALA A 292 -0.68 4.62 -4.49
N GLY A 293 0.47 4.91 -3.88
CA GLY A 293 0.80 6.25 -3.40
C GLY A 293 1.78 6.90 -4.37
N VAL A 294 1.35 7.94 -5.07
CA VAL A 294 2.19 8.69 -6.02
C VAL A 294 2.62 9.98 -5.38
N ASP A 295 3.93 10.19 -5.30
CA ASP A 295 4.52 11.39 -4.75
C ASP A 295 4.93 12.33 -5.88
N LEU A 296 4.47 13.57 -5.83
CA LEU A 296 4.70 14.59 -6.84
C LEU A 296 5.47 15.77 -6.24
N LEU A 297 6.36 16.34 -7.04
CA LEU A 297 6.96 17.64 -6.78
C LEU A 297 6.36 18.69 -7.71
N ARG A 298 6.09 19.88 -7.19
CA ARG A 298 5.75 21.06 -8.00
C ARG A 298 7.04 21.71 -8.47
N SER A 299 7.15 21.96 -9.78
CA SER A 299 8.31 22.64 -10.36
C SER A 299 7.86 23.66 -11.40
N ALA A 300 8.80 24.51 -11.85
CA ALA A 300 8.58 25.45 -12.95
C ALA A 300 8.23 24.74 -14.27
N ARG A 301 8.62 23.47 -14.41
CA ARG A 301 8.33 22.62 -15.58
C ARG A 301 6.97 21.91 -15.49
N GLY A 302 6.23 22.10 -14.39
CA GLY A 302 5.00 21.38 -14.08
C GLY A 302 5.19 20.32 -12.98
N PRO A 303 4.21 19.43 -12.77
CA PRO A 303 4.30 18.38 -11.76
C PRO A 303 5.26 17.27 -12.21
N LEU A 304 6.19 16.89 -11.34
CA LEU A 304 7.15 15.81 -11.54
C LEU A 304 6.81 14.64 -10.61
N VAL A 305 6.85 13.41 -11.12
CA VAL A 305 6.69 12.22 -10.29
C VAL A 305 8.01 11.92 -9.57
N LEU A 306 8.00 11.99 -8.24
CA LEU A 306 9.16 11.69 -7.41
C LEU A 306 9.33 10.19 -7.18
N GLU A 307 8.24 9.51 -6.80
CA GLU A 307 8.20 8.06 -6.59
C GLU A 307 6.77 7.52 -6.62
N VAL A 308 6.64 6.20 -6.82
CA VAL A 308 5.36 5.49 -6.74
C VAL A 308 5.48 4.33 -5.77
N ASN A 309 4.59 4.30 -4.79
CA ASN A 309 4.60 3.33 -3.70
C ASN A 309 3.48 2.29 -3.87
N ALA A 310 3.83 0.99 -3.97
CA ALA A 310 2.87 -0.11 -4.12
C ALA A 310 2.11 -0.47 -2.83
N SER A 311 2.58 -0.04 -1.67
CA SER A 311 1.93 -0.30 -0.38
C SER A 311 1.85 0.98 0.46
N PRO A 312 1.13 2.01 -0.02
CA PRO A 312 1.08 3.31 0.67
C PRO A 312 0.43 3.19 2.04
N GLY A 313 0.95 3.94 3.03
CA GLY A 313 0.33 4.05 4.35
C GLY A 313 -0.99 4.81 4.28
N LEU A 314 -1.99 4.36 5.04
CA LEU A 314 -3.29 5.03 5.13
C LEU A 314 -3.34 6.07 6.25
N GLU A 315 -2.58 5.87 7.33
CA GLU A 315 -2.68 6.68 8.56
C GLU A 315 -2.55 8.18 8.29
N GLY A 316 -1.44 8.60 7.70
CA GLY A 316 -1.19 10.02 7.46
C GLY A 316 -2.25 10.66 6.55
N ILE A 317 -2.64 9.98 5.46
CA ILE A 317 -3.57 10.57 4.51
C ILE A 317 -5.02 10.57 5.03
N GLU A 318 -5.47 9.53 5.74
CA GLU A 318 -6.79 9.50 6.38
C GLU A 318 -6.88 10.55 7.50
N THR A 319 -5.82 10.67 8.33
CA THR A 319 -5.76 11.67 9.41
C THR A 319 -5.81 13.10 8.86
N VAL A 320 -5.05 13.38 7.80
CA VAL A 320 -4.97 14.72 7.21
C VAL A 320 -6.24 15.11 6.45
N THR A 321 -6.82 14.16 5.71
CA THR A 321 -7.94 14.47 4.80
C THR A 321 -9.32 14.20 5.39
N GLY A 322 -9.41 13.38 6.43
CA GLY A 322 -10.68 12.89 6.98
C GLY A 322 -11.43 11.92 6.07
N LEU A 323 -10.82 11.49 4.96
CA LEU A 323 -11.45 10.60 3.97
C LEU A 323 -11.22 9.13 4.32
N ASP A 324 -12.22 8.28 4.14
CA ASP A 324 -12.12 6.82 4.30
C ASP A 324 -11.49 6.18 3.06
N VAL A 325 -10.15 6.16 3.04
CA VAL A 325 -9.38 5.59 1.95
C VAL A 325 -9.46 4.07 1.94
N ALA A 326 -9.56 3.45 3.12
CA ALA A 326 -9.72 2.01 3.23
C ALA A 326 -11.03 1.53 2.59
N ASP A 327 -12.13 2.25 2.81
CA ASP A 327 -13.42 1.92 2.17
C ASP A 327 -13.34 2.04 0.65
N ALA A 328 -12.71 3.09 0.12
CA ALA A 328 -12.50 3.25 -1.32
C ALA A 328 -11.71 2.08 -1.95
N VAL A 329 -10.73 1.51 -1.22
CA VAL A 329 -10.00 0.31 -1.65
C VAL A 329 -10.93 -0.89 -1.73
N ILE A 330 -11.80 -1.10 -0.74
CA ILE A 330 -12.72 -2.25 -0.73
C ILE A 330 -13.78 -2.11 -1.84
N GLN A 331 -14.32 -0.90 -2.06
CA GLN A 331 -15.23 -0.62 -3.18
C GLN A 331 -14.61 -0.96 -4.54
N HIS A 332 -13.34 -0.62 -4.74
CA HIS A 332 -12.62 -0.97 -5.97
C HIS A 332 -12.50 -2.49 -6.16
N ILE A 333 -12.25 -3.24 -5.09
CA ILE A 333 -12.18 -4.71 -5.13
C ILE A 333 -13.55 -5.30 -5.48
N GLU A 334 -14.62 -4.81 -4.86
CA GLU A 334 -15.99 -5.24 -5.18
C GLU A 334 -16.32 -5.02 -6.66
N ALA A 335 -16.01 -3.82 -7.18
CA ALA A 335 -16.25 -3.49 -8.58
C ALA A 335 -15.43 -4.34 -9.57
N ALA A 336 -14.25 -4.82 -9.15
CA ALA A 336 -13.41 -5.68 -9.99
C ALA A 336 -13.83 -7.15 -9.96
N LEU A 337 -14.62 -7.57 -8.96
CA LEU A 337 -15.09 -8.95 -8.78
C LEU A 337 -16.59 -9.13 -9.15
N ALA A 338 -17.29 -8.04 -9.44
CA ALA A 338 -18.67 -8.04 -9.91
C ALA A 338 -18.76 -8.45 -11.38
#